data_29daacf33f7c1f1fd4b8c79c137dd776
#
_entry.id   29daacf33f7c1f1fd4b8c79c137dd776
#
_cell.length_a   1.000
_cell.length_b   1.000
_cell.length_c   1.000
_cell.angle_alpha   90.00
_cell.angle_beta   90.00
_cell.angle_gamma   90.00
#
_symmetry.space_group_name_H-M   'P 1'
#
loop_
_entity.id
_entity.type
_entity.pdbx_description
1 polymer ?
#
loop_
_entity_poly.entity_id
_entity_poly.type
_entity_poly.pdbx_seq_one_letter_code
_entity_poly.pdbx_strand_id
1 'polypeptide(L)'
;MIISRTPVRVSFCGGGTDLPAYYEGSENGGLVTSLALAKHIHVTVNKRFDNSVRVGYSQTEIVDDFEDLEHELVREAMRLTGVTDGVEITTIADIPSRGTGLGSSSALTVGLLNALHTYAGHTPDAAQLAEEACRIEIEAN
;
A
#
# COMPACT_ATOMS: atom_id res chain seq x y z
N MET A 1 8.80 16.05 -4.61
CA MET A 1 8.87 14.57 -4.71
C MET A 1 8.84 13.98 -3.30
N ILE A 2 7.99 13.01 -3.07
CA ILE A 2 7.89 12.24 -1.82
C ILE A 2 8.40 10.83 -2.11
N ILE A 3 9.13 10.27 -1.16
CA ILE A 3 9.61 8.88 -1.24
C ILE A 3 9.24 8.21 0.08
N SER A 4 8.38 7.21 0.05
CA SER A 4 8.15 6.33 1.18
C SER A 4 8.99 5.06 1.05
N ARG A 5 9.38 4.49 2.19
CA ARG A 5 10.16 3.28 2.29
C ARG A 5 9.54 2.39 3.37
N THR A 6 8.96 1.28 2.96
CA THR A 6 8.22 0.39 3.85
C THR A 6 8.91 -0.96 3.92
N PRO A 7 9.27 -1.48 5.10
CA PRO A 7 9.87 -2.80 5.23
C PRO A 7 8.84 -3.89 4.93
N VAL A 8 9.29 -4.98 4.30
CA VAL A 8 8.52 -6.21 4.24
C VAL A 8 8.71 -7.00 5.54
N ARG A 9 7.86 -7.99 5.77
CA ARG A 9 7.85 -8.75 7.02
C ARG A 9 7.82 -10.26 6.77
N VAL A 10 8.32 -11.02 7.73
CA VAL A 10 8.09 -12.47 7.83
C VAL A 10 7.24 -12.75 9.06
N SER A 11 6.20 -13.57 8.91
CA SER A 11 5.39 -14.07 10.02
C SER A 11 5.79 -15.51 10.32
N PHE A 12 6.14 -15.78 11.56
CA PHE A 12 6.58 -17.11 12.00
C PHE A 12 5.40 -17.99 12.40
N CYS A 13 4.37 -17.40 13.01
CA CYS A 13 3.15 -18.10 13.40
C CYS A 13 2.00 -17.13 13.60
N GLY A 14 0.78 -17.66 13.60
CA GLY A 14 -0.45 -16.92 13.87
C GLY A 14 -1.10 -16.29 12.62
N GLY A 15 -0.54 -16.48 11.44
CA GLY A 15 -1.15 -15.96 10.21
C GLY A 15 -2.58 -16.50 10.01
N GLY A 16 -3.52 -15.62 9.67
CA GLY A 16 -4.95 -15.92 9.57
C GLY A 16 -5.74 -15.66 10.86
N THR A 17 -5.08 -15.63 12.01
CA THR A 17 -5.77 -15.25 13.27
C THR A 17 -6.01 -13.75 13.36
N ASP A 18 -5.40 -12.98 12.49
CA ASP A 18 -5.54 -11.54 12.29
C ASP A 18 -6.68 -11.16 11.33
N LEU A 19 -7.41 -12.15 10.80
CA LEU A 19 -8.61 -11.91 10.00
C LEU A 19 -9.85 -11.70 10.89
N PRO A 20 -10.75 -10.75 10.54
CA PRO A 20 -11.99 -10.50 11.30
C PRO A 20 -12.81 -11.76 11.54
N ALA A 21 -12.94 -12.61 10.52
CA ALA A 21 -13.64 -13.89 10.63
C ALA A 21 -13.13 -14.82 11.74
N TYR A 22 -11.88 -14.65 12.17
CA TYR A 22 -11.31 -15.41 13.27
C TYR A 22 -11.41 -14.65 14.59
N TYR A 23 -10.88 -13.42 14.69
CA TYR A 23 -10.75 -12.73 15.98
C TYR A 23 -12.07 -12.21 16.53
N GLU A 24 -13.07 -11.92 15.69
CA GLU A 24 -14.42 -11.52 16.15
C GLU A 24 -15.18 -12.67 16.83
N GLY A 25 -14.88 -13.93 16.44
CA GLY A 25 -15.46 -15.13 17.05
C GLY A 25 -14.63 -15.74 18.20
N SER A 26 -13.47 -15.17 18.49
CA SER A 26 -12.53 -15.71 19.50
C SER A 26 -12.54 -14.88 20.78
N GLU A 27 -12.72 -15.52 21.94
CA GLU A 27 -12.64 -14.84 23.24
C GLU A 27 -11.29 -14.15 23.52
N ASN A 28 -10.21 -14.65 22.91
CA ASN A 28 -8.84 -14.15 23.10
C ASN A 28 -8.32 -13.32 21.92
N GLY A 29 -9.15 -13.04 20.90
CA GLY A 29 -8.73 -12.36 19.69
C GLY A 29 -7.77 -13.18 18.83
N GLY A 30 -6.97 -12.50 18.01
CA GLY A 30 -5.90 -13.08 17.18
C GLY A 30 -4.52 -12.70 17.71
N LEU A 31 -3.51 -13.52 17.40
CA LEU A 31 -2.12 -13.25 17.75
C LEU A 31 -1.18 -13.66 16.62
N VAL A 32 -0.36 -12.72 16.17
CA VAL A 32 0.66 -12.96 15.13
C VAL A 32 2.03 -12.62 15.69
N THR A 33 3.02 -13.48 15.42
CA THR A 33 4.43 -13.18 15.67
C THR A 33 5.14 -12.94 14.35
N SER A 34 5.64 -11.72 14.17
CA SER A 34 6.30 -11.32 12.93
C SER A 34 7.55 -10.47 13.19
N LEU A 35 8.41 -10.37 12.18
CA LEU A 35 9.63 -9.58 12.20
C LEU A 35 9.73 -8.77 10.90
N ALA A 36 10.01 -7.47 11.00
CA ALA A 36 10.35 -6.64 9.85
C ALA A 36 11.75 -6.98 9.33
N LEU A 37 11.87 -7.07 8.01
CA LEU A 37 13.13 -7.37 7.32
C LEU A 37 13.78 -6.10 6.79
N ALA A 38 15.11 -6.11 6.63
CA ALA A 38 15.86 -5.04 5.97
C ALA A 38 15.75 -5.13 4.43
N LYS A 39 14.54 -5.38 3.93
CA LYS A 39 14.13 -5.35 2.53
C LYS A 39 12.88 -4.50 2.43
N HIS A 40 12.77 -3.68 1.41
CA HIS A 40 11.80 -2.61 1.37
C HIS A 40 11.04 -2.56 0.05
N ILE A 41 9.85 -2.01 0.14
CA ILE A 41 9.11 -1.45 -0.98
C ILE A 41 9.30 0.07 -0.93
N HIS A 42 9.68 0.65 -2.04
CA HIS A 42 9.84 2.09 -2.21
C HIS A 42 8.71 2.60 -3.09
N VAL A 43 8.04 3.65 -2.66
CA VAL A 43 7.03 4.34 -3.45
C VAL A 43 7.45 5.79 -3.60
N THR A 44 7.53 6.27 -4.83
CA THR A 44 7.79 7.67 -5.12
C THR A 44 6.52 8.31 -5.65
N VAL A 45 6.20 9.52 -5.18
CA VAL A 45 5.11 10.35 -5.68
C VAL A 45 5.69 11.69 -6.10
N ASN A 46 5.47 12.07 -7.35
CA ASN A 46 5.94 13.33 -7.90
C ASN A 46 4.81 14.03 -8.66
N LYS A 47 4.85 15.37 -8.68
CA LYS A 47 3.91 16.18 -9.45
C LYS A 47 4.24 16.09 -10.94
N ARG A 48 3.22 15.90 -11.78
CA ARG A 48 3.32 16.05 -13.24
C ARG A 48 3.04 17.49 -13.68
N PHE A 49 3.46 17.82 -14.90
CA PHE A 49 3.16 19.13 -15.48
C PHE A 49 1.75 19.20 -16.10
N ASP A 50 1.15 18.06 -16.39
CA ASP A 50 -0.22 17.87 -16.88
C ASP A 50 -1.10 17.23 -15.80
N ASN A 51 -2.38 17.07 -16.07
CA ASN A 51 -3.34 16.48 -15.14
C ASN A 51 -3.42 14.94 -15.26
N SER A 52 -2.62 14.32 -16.13
CA SER A 52 -2.63 12.86 -16.23
C SER A 52 -2.01 12.18 -15.02
N VAL A 53 -2.36 10.92 -14.82
CA VAL A 53 -1.79 10.04 -13.81
C VAL A 53 -0.87 9.03 -14.50
N ARG A 54 0.38 8.91 -14.04
CA ARG A 54 1.31 7.90 -14.49
C ARG A 54 1.65 6.97 -13.32
N VAL A 55 1.48 5.68 -13.52
CA VAL A 55 1.85 4.65 -12.54
C VAL A 55 2.88 3.70 -13.16
N GLY A 56 4.06 3.61 -12.54
CA GLY A 56 5.14 2.71 -12.94
C GLY A 56 5.39 1.63 -11.90
N TYR A 57 5.26 0.35 -12.31
CA TYR A 57 5.56 -0.84 -11.52
C TYR A 57 6.22 -1.89 -12.42
N SER A 58 5.76 -3.15 -12.50
CA SER A 58 6.18 -4.10 -13.54
C SER A 58 5.70 -3.72 -14.95
N GLN A 59 4.73 -2.83 -15.01
CA GLN A 59 4.20 -2.21 -16.22
C GLN A 59 4.17 -0.69 -16.02
N THR A 60 3.77 0.05 -17.06
CA THR A 60 3.54 1.50 -16.95
C THR A 60 2.15 1.79 -17.50
N GLU A 61 1.35 2.44 -16.68
CA GLU A 61 0.04 2.97 -17.05
C GLU A 61 0.09 4.50 -17.11
N ILE A 62 -0.56 5.08 -18.09
CA ILE A 62 -0.78 6.52 -18.20
C ILE A 62 -2.25 6.71 -18.55
N VAL A 63 -2.98 7.39 -17.67
CA VAL A 63 -4.42 7.60 -17.79
C VAL A 63 -4.77 9.06 -17.53
N ASP A 64 -5.86 9.53 -18.11
CA ASP A 64 -6.39 10.86 -17.84
C ASP A 64 -7.28 10.89 -16.59
N ASP A 65 -7.96 9.77 -16.31
CA ASP A 65 -8.75 9.57 -15.10
C ASP A 65 -8.14 8.42 -14.28
N PHE A 66 -7.87 8.65 -12.99
CA PHE A 66 -7.30 7.63 -12.10
C PHE A 66 -8.21 6.41 -11.93
N GLU A 67 -9.51 6.54 -12.18
CA GLU A 67 -10.47 5.42 -12.14
C GLU A 67 -10.18 4.38 -13.23
N ASP A 68 -9.51 4.77 -14.33
CA ASP A 68 -9.12 3.88 -15.42
C ASP A 68 -7.85 3.07 -15.13
N LEU A 69 -7.21 3.26 -13.96
CA LEU A 69 -6.04 2.48 -13.57
C LEU A 69 -6.40 1.00 -13.38
N GLU A 70 -5.62 0.12 -14.00
CA GLU A 70 -5.71 -1.33 -13.79
C GLU A 70 -5.14 -1.75 -12.43
N HIS A 71 -4.13 -1.00 -11.94
CA HIS A 71 -3.51 -1.29 -10.65
C HIS A 71 -4.42 -0.90 -9.48
N GLU A 72 -5.16 -1.86 -9.00
CA GLU A 72 -6.25 -1.71 -8.02
C GLU A 72 -5.83 -1.04 -6.71
N LEU A 73 -4.73 -1.50 -6.10
CA LEU A 73 -4.24 -0.90 -4.84
C LEU A 73 -3.85 0.58 -5.00
N VAL A 74 -3.29 0.97 -6.16
CA VAL A 74 -2.96 2.37 -6.44
C VAL A 74 -4.23 3.18 -6.61
N ARG A 75 -5.20 2.68 -7.37
CA ARG A 75 -6.49 3.33 -7.58
C ARG A 75 -7.22 3.59 -6.26
N GLU A 76 -7.33 2.56 -5.40
CA GLU A 76 -7.99 2.69 -4.10
C GLU A 76 -7.23 3.63 -3.15
N ALA A 77 -5.90 3.57 -3.12
CA ALA A 77 -5.10 4.50 -2.33
C ALA A 77 -5.26 5.95 -2.79
N MET A 78 -5.32 6.19 -4.10
CA MET A 78 -5.59 7.52 -4.67
C MET A 78 -6.98 8.02 -4.29
N ARG A 79 -8.01 7.16 -4.40
CA ARG A 79 -9.39 7.48 -4.02
C ARG A 79 -9.49 7.86 -2.55
N LEU A 80 -8.87 7.08 -1.66
CA LEU A 80 -8.92 7.29 -0.22
C LEU A 80 -8.21 8.58 0.20
N THR A 81 -7.06 8.89 -0.41
CA THR A 81 -6.26 10.07 -0.07
C THR A 81 -6.72 11.35 -0.77
N GLY A 82 -7.60 11.24 -1.77
CA GLY A 82 -8.08 12.37 -2.57
C GLY A 82 -7.05 12.94 -3.54
N VAL A 83 -5.93 12.23 -3.79
CA VAL A 83 -4.93 12.59 -4.81
C VAL A 83 -5.33 11.92 -6.11
N THR A 84 -6.02 12.65 -6.98
CA THR A 84 -6.74 12.06 -8.12
C THR A 84 -6.15 12.40 -9.49
N ASP A 85 -5.26 13.39 -9.59
CA ASP A 85 -4.70 13.84 -10.87
C ASP A 85 -3.29 14.45 -10.71
N GLY A 86 -2.63 14.66 -11.85
CA GLY A 86 -1.39 15.41 -11.94
C GLY A 86 -0.22 14.78 -11.20
N VAL A 87 -0.20 13.47 -11.05
CA VAL A 87 0.83 12.75 -10.29
C VAL A 87 1.47 11.61 -11.07
N GLU A 88 2.74 11.40 -10.77
CA GLU A 88 3.49 10.21 -11.17
C GLU A 88 3.83 9.40 -9.93
N ILE A 89 3.41 8.14 -9.92
CA ILE A 89 3.67 7.17 -8.86
C ILE A 89 4.57 6.07 -9.43
N THR A 90 5.69 5.79 -8.77
CA THR A 90 6.57 4.69 -9.17
C THR A 90 6.87 3.81 -7.96
N THR A 91 6.79 2.50 -8.16
CA THR A 91 7.05 1.50 -7.13
C THR A 91 8.28 0.68 -7.48
N ILE A 92 9.17 0.50 -6.50
CA ILE A 92 10.39 -0.31 -6.63
C ILE A 92 10.46 -1.22 -5.41
N ALA A 93 10.72 -2.51 -5.62
CA ALA A 93 10.81 -3.51 -4.56
C ALA A 93 12.20 -4.16 -4.51
N ASP A 94 12.73 -4.34 -3.29
CA ASP A 94 13.98 -5.08 -3.05
C ASP A 94 13.80 -6.61 -3.13
N ILE A 95 12.57 -7.07 -3.35
CA ILE A 95 12.17 -8.47 -3.42
C ILE A 95 11.36 -8.74 -4.69
N PRO A 96 11.29 -9.99 -5.16
CA PRO A 96 10.39 -10.34 -6.26
C PRO A 96 8.94 -10.00 -5.94
N SER A 97 8.20 -9.52 -6.94
CA SER A 97 6.82 -9.04 -6.78
C SER A 97 5.79 -10.13 -6.46
N ARG A 98 6.12 -11.40 -6.68
CA ARG A 98 5.21 -12.54 -6.49
C ARG A 98 5.86 -13.70 -5.77
N GLY A 99 5.06 -14.45 -5.00
CA GLY A 99 5.42 -15.74 -4.44
C GLY A 99 6.38 -15.74 -3.26
N THR A 100 6.67 -14.59 -2.67
CA THR A 100 7.61 -14.49 -1.54
C THR A 100 6.99 -14.75 -0.17
N GLY A 101 5.68 -14.56 -0.01
CA GLY A 101 5.02 -14.63 1.30
C GLY A 101 5.46 -13.57 2.32
N LEU A 102 6.20 -12.55 1.87
CA LEU A 102 6.79 -11.51 2.74
C LEU A 102 5.90 -10.29 2.94
N GLY A 103 4.61 -10.36 2.56
CA GLY A 103 3.66 -9.26 2.72
C GLY A 103 3.96 -8.06 1.83
N SER A 104 4.39 -8.33 0.59
CA SER A 104 4.71 -7.27 -0.37
C SER A 104 3.51 -6.39 -0.72
N SER A 105 2.31 -6.98 -0.83
CA SER A 105 1.07 -6.24 -1.08
C SER A 105 0.80 -5.24 0.04
N SER A 106 0.74 -5.70 1.28
CA SER A 106 0.49 -4.85 2.46
C SER A 106 1.56 -3.78 2.63
N ALA A 107 2.84 -4.11 2.42
CA ALA A 107 3.93 -3.14 2.46
C ALA A 107 3.80 -2.08 1.35
N LEU A 108 3.34 -2.47 0.16
CA LEU A 108 3.05 -1.55 -0.93
C LEU A 108 1.89 -0.62 -0.56
N THR A 109 0.78 -1.17 -0.07
CA THR A 109 -0.41 -0.38 0.29
C THR A 109 -0.10 0.65 1.37
N VAL A 110 0.60 0.25 2.44
CA VAL A 110 1.06 1.18 3.49
C VAL A 110 2.00 2.25 2.91
N GLY A 111 2.93 1.86 2.04
CA GLY A 111 3.86 2.78 1.39
C GLY A 111 3.16 3.79 0.48
N LEU A 112 2.16 3.36 -0.28
CA LEU A 112 1.33 4.21 -1.12
C LEU A 112 0.56 5.23 -0.29
N LEU A 113 -0.17 4.77 0.73
CA LEU A 113 -0.94 5.64 1.62
C LEU A 113 -0.05 6.68 2.30
N ASN A 114 1.08 6.26 2.85
CA ASN A 114 2.02 7.19 3.49
C ASN A 114 2.55 8.25 2.52
N ALA A 115 2.94 7.84 1.31
CA ALA A 115 3.44 8.76 0.29
C ALA A 115 2.36 9.73 -0.21
N LEU A 116 1.15 9.24 -0.48
CA LEU A 116 0.04 10.03 -1.00
C LEU A 116 -0.52 11.00 0.05
N HIS A 117 -0.70 10.56 1.31
CA HIS A 117 -1.08 11.46 2.41
C HIS A 117 -0.04 12.57 2.61
N THR A 118 1.24 12.20 2.61
CA THR A 118 2.33 13.18 2.74
C THR A 118 2.34 14.16 1.57
N TYR A 119 2.08 13.67 0.35
CA TYR A 119 1.97 14.51 -0.84
C TYR A 119 0.78 15.49 -0.74
N ALA A 120 -0.34 15.06 -0.17
CA ALA A 120 -1.50 15.89 0.11
C ALA A 120 -1.31 16.87 1.28
N GLY A 121 -0.18 16.81 1.99
CA GLY A 121 0.14 17.68 3.14
C GLY A 121 -0.33 17.15 4.49
N HIS A 122 -0.70 15.87 4.56
CA HIS A 122 -1.10 15.19 5.79
C HIS A 122 0.06 14.41 6.40
N THR A 123 0.01 14.16 7.70
CA THR A 123 0.98 13.35 8.46
C THR A 123 0.25 12.21 9.16
N PRO A 124 -0.06 11.10 8.44
CA PRO A 124 -0.76 9.96 9.05
C PRO A 124 0.13 9.28 10.08
N ASP A 125 -0.47 8.80 11.16
CA ASP A 125 0.23 7.94 12.10
C ASP A 125 0.20 6.46 11.65
N ALA A 126 0.94 5.61 12.35
CA ALA A 126 1.06 4.20 12.00
C ALA A 126 -0.27 3.43 12.16
N ALA A 127 -1.11 3.82 13.11
CA ALA A 127 -2.40 3.18 13.35
C ALA A 127 -3.37 3.50 12.20
N GLN A 128 -3.44 4.75 11.79
CA GLN A 128 -4.23 5.19 10.64
C GLN A 128 -3.80 4.47 9.35
N LEU A 129 -2.50 4.43 9.07
CA LEU A 129 -1.97 3.73 7.89
C LEU A 129 -2.33 2.24 7.89
N ALA A 130 -2.25 1.58 9.04
CA ALA A 130 -2.60 0.17 9.17
C ALA A 130 -4.10 -0.07 8.93
N GLU A 131 -4.97 0.75 9.50
CA GLU A 131 -6.43 0.64 9.34
C GLU A 131 -6.85 0.87 7.89
N GLU A 132 -6.35 1.93 7.27
CA GLU A 132 -6.63 2.25 5.88
C GLU A 132 -6.11 1.18 4.91
N ALA A 133 -4.91 0.65 5.15
CA ALA A 133 -4.34 -0.42 4.34
C ALA A 133 -5.15 -1.71 4.46
N CYS A 134 -5.57 -2.10 5.67
CA CYS A 134 -6.45 -3.25 5.86
C CYS A 134 -7.78 -3.07 5.13
N ARG A 135 -8.38 -1.89 5.17
CA ARG A 135 -9.63 -1.61 4.46
C ARG A 135 -9.47 -1.77 2.95
N ILE A 136 -8.43 -1.20 2.36
CA ILE A 136 -8.16 -1.34 0.92
C ILE A 136 -7.97 -2.81 0.54
N GLU A 137 -7.19 -3.59 1.29
CA GLU A 137 -6.93 -4.99 0.96
C GLU A 137 -8.16 -5.90 1.13
N ILE A 138 -9.09 -5.55 2.03
CA ILE A 138 -10.35 -6.27 2.21
C ILE A 138 -11.36 -5.91 1.11
N GLU A 139 -11.43 -4.65 0.72
CA GLU A 139 -12.36 -4.16 -0.31
C GLU A 139 -11.91 -4.55 -1.74
N ALA A 140 -10.60 -4.75 -1.97
CA ALA A 140 -10.01 -5.13 -3.25
C ALA A 140 -10.02 -6.66 -3.51
N ASN A 141 -10.48 -7.50 -2.57
CA ASN A 141 -10.63 -8.95 -2.68
C ASN A 141 -12.09 -9.34 -2.54
#